data_4313d745c12f51356e5d685f1579c8e2
#
_entry.id   4313d745c12f51356e5d685f1579c8e2
#
_cell.length_a   1.000
_cell.length_b   1.000
_cell.length_c   1.000
_cell.angle_alpha   90.00
_cell.angle_beta   90.00
_cell.angle_gamma   90.00
#
_symmetry.space_group_name_H-M   'P 1'
#
loop_
_entity.id
_entity.type
_entity.pdbx_description
1 polymer ?
#
loop_
_entity_poly.entity_id
_entity_poly.type
_entity_poly.pdbx_seq_one_letter_code
_entity_poly.pdbx_strand_id
1 'polypeptide(L)'
;MPIFVHKLKFLKMRRSEIIEQIRKTVCGVAPTAKTILSGSEARGESRSDSDIDLLILLEGEKLTLTQEEAITLPLYELELKTGVTISPIVMLKKLWENRPFKTPFYVNVVNEGIVL
;
A
#
# COMPACT_ATOMS: atom_id res chain seq x y z
N MET A 1 16.60 -19.49 -16.32
CA MET A 1 16.58 -19.52 -17.78
C MET A 1 16.82 -18.13 -18.34
N PRO A 2 17.82 -17.96 -19.22
CA PRO A 2 18.15 -16.63 -19.76
C PRO A 2 16.98 -15.95 -20.48
N ILE A 3 16.21 -16.72 -21.23
CA ILE A 3 15.05 -16.20 -21.97
C ILE A 3 14.01 -15.62 -21.01
N PHE A 4 13.86 -16.21 -19.85
CA PHE A 4 12.92 -15.76 -18.86
C PHE A 4 13.28 -14.36 -18.33
N VAL A 5 14.58 -14.12 -18.13
CA VAL A 5 15.05 -12.81 -17.64
C VAL A 5 14.71 -11.69 -18.62
N HIS A 6 14.79 -11.94 -19.92
CA HIS A 6 14.44 -10.95 -20.94
C HIS A 6 12.96 -10.57 -20.92
N LYS A 7 12.10 -11.43 -20.38
CA LYS A 7 10.67 -11.17 -20.28
C LYS A 7 10.28 -10.45 -18.98
N LEU A 8 11.20 -10.38 -18.02
CA LEU A 8 10.99 -9.68 -16.77
C LEU A 8 11.25 -8.18 -16.94
N LYS A 9 10.45 -7.56 -17.79
CA LYS A 9 10.51 -6.11 -17.98
C LYS A 9 9.46 -5.46 -17.11
N PHE A 10 9.87 -4.36 -16.47
CA PHE A 10 8.93 -3.54 -15.72
C PHE A 10 7.96 -2.85 -16.67
N LEU A 11 6.71 -2.78 -16.25
CA LEU A 11 5.71 -1.99 -16.96
C LEU A 11 6.04 -0.52 -16.75
N LYS A 12 6.07 0.24 -17.84
CA LYS A 12 6.27 1.69 -17.77
C LYS A 12 4.95 2.36 -17.40
N MET A 13 4.75 2.55 -16.10
CA MET A 13 3.57 3.22 -15.57
C MET A 13 3.98 4.47 -14.82
N ARG A 14 3.17 5.52 -14.93
CA ARG A 14 3.32 6.69 -14.09
C ARG A 14 2.94 6.34 -12.66
N ARG A 15 3.49 7.04 -11.69
CA ARG A 15 3.17 6.79 -10.29
C ARG A 15 1.68 6.93 -10.01
N SER A 16 1.01 7.91 -10.63
CA SER A 16 -0.44 8.07 -10.50
C SER A 16 -1.22 6.85 -10.98
N GLU A 17 -0.75 6.20 -12.04
CA GLU A 17 -1.36 4.97 -12.55
C GLU A 17 -1.12 3.80 -11.60
N ILE A 18 0.06 3.71 -11.01
CA ILE A 18 0.39 2.67 -10.02
C ILE A 18 -0.51 2.84 -8.79
N ILE A 19 -0.68 4.07 -8.32
CA ILE A 19 -1.54 4.37 -7.16
C ILE A 19 -2.99 3.97 -7.46
N GLU A 20 -3.47 4.24 -8.67
CA GLU A 20 -4.82 3.82 -9.07
C GLU A 20 -4.95 2.29 -9.11
N GLN A 21 -3.92 1.58 -9.58
CA GLN A 21 -3.90 0.12 -9.55
C GLN A 21 -3.89 -0.41 -8.12
N ILE A 22 -3.17 0.25 -7.22
CA ILE A 22 -3.18 -0.09 -5.80
C ILE A 22 -4.60 0.04 -5.24
N ARG A 23 -5.26 1.15 -5.51
CA ARG A 23 -6.63 1.39 -5.06
C ARG A 23 -7.57 0.30 -5.54
N LYS A 24 -7.51 -0.02 -6.82
CA LYS A 24 -8.36 -1.07 -7.43
C LYS A 24 -8.07 -2.44 -6.84
N THR A 25 -6.80 -2.75 -6.63
CA THR A 25 -6.37 -4.04 -6.07
C THR A 25 -6.93 -4.24 -4.67
N VAL A 26 -6.76 -3.25 -3.80
CA VAL A 26 -7.26 -3.35 -2.43
C VAL A 26 -8.78 -3.38 -2.41
N CYS A 27 -9.43 -2.54 -3.20
CA CYS A 27 -10.89 -2.50 -3.29
C CYS A 27 -11.46 -3.84 -3.76
N GLY A 28 -10.79 -4.51 -4.70
CA GLY A 28 -11.24 -5.80 -5.21
C GLY A 28 -11.16 -6.93 -4.19
N VAL A 29 -10.17 -6.89 -3.29
CA VAL A 29 -9.96 -7.93 -2.28
C VAL A 29 -10.66 -7.58 -0.97
N ALA A 30 -10.64 -6.32 -0.58
CA ALA A 30 -11.18 -5.85 0.70
C ALA A 30 -11.95 -4.54 0.48
N PRO A 31 -13.20 -4.63 -0.01
CA PRO A 31 -13.97 -3.43 -0.39
C PRO A 31 -14.28 -2.48 0.76
N THR A 32 -14.28 -2.96 2.00
CA THR A 32 -14.52 -2.12 3.17
C THR A 32 -13.23 -1.56 3.78
N ALA A 33 -12.08 -1.93 3.24
CA ALA A 33 -10.80 -1.43 3.74
C ALA A 33 -10.61 0.05 3.41
N LYS A 34 -9.96 0.75 4.32
CA LYS A 34 -9.54 2.13 4.09
C LYS A 34 -8.05 2.13 3.74
N THR A 35 -7.71 2.59 2.57
CA THR A 35 -6.33 2.68 2.11
C THR A 35 -5.84 4.11 2.20
N ILE A 36 -4.76 4.32 2.91
CA ILE A 36 -4.19 5.65 3.14
C ILE A 36 -2.77 5.68 2.56
N LEU A 37 -2.54 6.63 1.67
CA LEU A 37 -1.23 6.91 1.13
C LEU A 37 -0.46 7.76 2.15
N SER A 38 0.78 7.41 2.44
CA SER A 38 1.60 8.13 3.41
C SER A 38 3.00 8.41 2.87
N GLY A 39 3.86 8.99 3.69
CA GLY A 39 5.24 9.25 3.34
C GLY A 39 5.41 10.29 2.23
N SER A 40 6.48 10.17 1.46
CA SER A 40 6.84 11.14 0.42
C SER A 40 5.76 11.29 -0.65
N GLU A 41 5.06 10.20 -0.97
CA GLU A 41 3.98 10.23 -1.96
C GLU A 41 2.84 11.14 -1.50
N ALA A 42 2.45 11.02 -0.23
CA ALA A 42 1.39 11.86 0.35
C ALA A 42 1.80 13.33 0.41
N ARG A 43 3.09 13.61 0.61
CA ARG A 43 3.60 14.98 0.67
C ARG A 43 3.86 15.62 -0.70
N GLY A 44 3.70 14.84 -1.78
CA GLY A 44 4.03 15.31 -3.11
C GLY A 44 5.53 15.48 -3.36
N GLU A 45 6.35 14.78 -2.59
CA GLU A 45 7.82 14.85 -2.64
C GLU A 45 8.44 13.59 -3.24
N SER A 46 7.63 12.69 -3.76
CA SER A 46 8.12 11.42 -4.29
C SER A 46 8.97 11.59 -5.54
N ARG A 47 9.96 10.73 -5.66
CA ARG A 47 10.79 10.57 -6.84
C ARG A 47 10.42 9.27 -7.53
N SER A 48 10.96 9.05 -8.73
CA SER A 48 10.71 7.80 -9.46
C SER A 48 11.16 6.55 -8.70
N ASP A 49 12.15 6.69 -7.82
CA ASP A 49 12.71 5.60 -7.01
C ASP A 49 12.17 5.57 -5.56
N SER A 50 11.26 6.48 -5.22
CA SER A 50 10.66 6.51 -3.88
C SER A 50 9.70 5.34 -3.69
N ASP A 51 9.69 4.78 -2.47
CA ASP A 51 8.71 3.77 -2.08
C ASP A 51 7.32 4.38 -2.00
N ILE A 52 6.31 3.57 -2.28
CA ILE A 52 4.91 3.96 -2.06
C ILE A 52 4.49 3.34 -0.73
N ASP A 53 4.33 4.18 0.28
CA ASP A 53 3.96 3.75 1.63
C ASP A 53 2.44 3.79 1.80
N LEU A 54 1.88 2.67 2.27
CA LEU A 54 0.44 2.52 2.44
C LEU A 54 0.11 2.07 3.85
N LEU A 55 -0.98 2.60 4.39
CA LEU A 55 -1.63 2.06 5.57
C LEU A 55 -3.00 1.56 5.14
N ILE A 56 -3.27 0.29 5.37
CA ILE A 56 -4.52 -0.36 4.98
C ILE A 56 -5.23 -0.80 6.24
N LEU A 57 -6.37 -0.18 6.51
CA LEU A 57 -7.15 -0.42 7.72
C LEU A 57 -8.34 -1.31 7.40
N LEU A 58 -8.40 -2.45 8.09
CA LEU A 58 -9.47 -3.43 7.90
C LEU A 58 -10.48 -3.35 9.03
N GLU A 59 -11.75 -3.49 8.67
CA GLU A 59 -12.82 -3.67 9.63
C GLU A 59 -12.73 -5.07 10.26
N GLY A 60 -13.25 -5.22 11.46
CA GLY A 60 -13.37 -6.52 12.13
C GLY A 60 -12.63 -6.60 13.45
N GLU A 61 -12.67 -7.80 14.03
CA GLU A 61 -12.13 -8.10 15.36
C GLU A 61 -10.76 -8.76 15.31
N LYS A 62 -10.46 -9.43 14.21
CA LYS A 62 -9.22 -10.17 14.02
C LYS A 62 -8.64 -9.91 12.66
N LEU A 63 -7.32 -9.87 12.60
CA LEU A 63 -6.58 -9.87 11.35
C LEU A 63 -5.89 -11.23 11.23
N THR A 64 -6.34 -12.04 10.30
CA THR A 64 -5.70 -13.33 10.03
C THR A 64 -4.61 -13.17 8.99
N LEU A 65 -3.65 -14.10 8.99
CA LEU A 65 -2.59 -14.11 7.99
C LEU A 65 -3.17 -14.22 6.58
N THR A 66 -4.22 -15.04 6.41
CA THR A 66 -4.89 -15.20 5.11
C THR A 66 -5.47 -13.88 4.61
N GLN A 67 -6.11 -13.11 5.48
CA GLN A 67 -6.65 -11.79 5.11
C GLN A 67 -5.54 -10.81 4.73
N GLU A 68 -4.47 -10.80 5.49
CA GLU A 68 -3.33 -9.93 5.23
C GLU A 68 -2.68 -10.28 3.90
N GLU A 69 -2.42 -11.55 3.65
CA GLU A 69 -1.80 -12.02 2.40
C GLU A 69 -2.68 -11.78 1.19
N ALA A 70 -3.99 -11.87 1.33
CA ALA A 70 -4.93 -11.58 0.26
C ALA A 70 -4.76 -10.15 -0.27
N ILE A 71 -4.27 -9.25 0.56
CA ILE A 71 -3.98 -7.87 0.19
C ILE A 71 -2.53 -7.70 -0.23
N THR A 72 -1.59 -8.22 0.57
CA THR A 72 -0.16 -7.95 0.35
C THR A 72 0.41 -8.67 -0.86
N LEU A 73 -0.08 -9.88 -1.17
CA LEU A 73 0.44 -10.63 -2.32
C LEU A 73 0.15 -9.95 -3.66
N PRO A 74 -1.08 -9.51 -3.95
CA PRO A 74 -1.34 -8.76 -5.19
C PRO A 74 -0.55 -7.45 -5.28
N LEU A 75 -0.32 -6.79 -4.16
CA LEU A 75 0.50 -5.58 -4.14
C LEU A 75 1.96 -5.89 -4.42
N TYR A 76 2.46 -7.00 -3.91
CA TYR A 76 3.80 -7.46 -4.22
C TYR A 76 3.95 -7.80 -5.71
N GLU A 77 2.94 -8.42 -6.31
CA GLU A 77 2.94 -8.68 -7.76
C GLU A 77 3.01 -7.38 -8.55
N LEU A 78 2.28 -6.37 -8.11
CA LEU A 78 2.31 -5.04 -8.75
C LEU A 78 3.69 -4.41 -8.62
N GLU A 79 4.33 -4.54 -7.46
CA GLU A 79 5.71 -4.11 -7.26
C GLU A 79 6.66 -4.77 -8.25
N LEU A 80 6.55 -6.09 -8.42
CA LEU A 80 7.39 -6.83 -9.36
C LEU A 80 7.17 -6.38 -10.81
N LYS A 81 5.94 -6.06 -11.18
CA LYS A 81 5.61 -5.63 -12.55
C LYS A 81 6.11 -4.22 -12.85
N THR A 82 6.09 -3.35 -11.87
CA THR A 82 6.39 -1.93 -12.08
C THR A 82 7.81 -1.55 -11.68
N GLY A 83 8.47 -2.37 -10.85
CA GLY A 83 9.79 -2.05 -10.30
C GLY A 83 9.76 -0.97 -9.23
N VAL A 84 8.57 -0.52 -8.81
CA VAL A 84 8.42 0.47 -7.75
C VAL A 84 8.06 -0.26 -6.45
N THR A 85 8.82 0.00 -5.40
CA THR A 85 8.59 -0.63 -4.10
C THR A 85 7.28 -0.13 -3.49
N ILE A 86 6.43 -1.07 -3.09
CA ILE A 86 5.17 -0.80 -2.43
C ILE A 86 5.26 -1.38 -1.02
N SER A 87 5.12 -0.52 -0.01
CA SER A 87 5.31 -0.90 1.39
C SER A 87 3.98 -0.79 2.14
N PRO A 88 3.17 -1.86 2.16
CA PRO A 88 1.90 -1.83 2.86
C PRO A 88 2.05 -2.21 4.33
N ILE A 89 1.34 -1.49 5.18
CA ILE A 89 1.09 -1.88 6.57
C ILE A 89 -0.40 -2.17 6.65
N VAL A 90 -0.74 -3.41 7.00
CA VAL A 90 -2.14 -3.83 7.14
C VAL A 90 -2.44 -4.00 8.62
N MET A 91 -3.50 -3.37 9.10
CA MET A 91 -3.90 -3.51 10.49
C MET A 91 -5.40 -3.29 10.65
N LEU A 92 -5.93 -3.70 11.80
CA LEU A 92 -7.33 -3.45 12.12
C LEU A 92 -7.55 -1.98 12.41
N LYS A 93 -8.62 -1.45 11.83
CA LYS A 93 -9.02 -0.06 12.02
C LYS A 93 -9.19 0.29 13.49
N LYS A 94 -9.80 -0.60 14.27
CA LYS A 94 -10.01 -0.35 15.70
C LYS A 94 -8.72 -0.21 16.48
N LEU A 95 -7.66 -0.93 16.11
CA LEU A 95 -6.36 -0.81 16.77
C LEU A 95 -5.69 0.50 16.40
N TRP A 96 -5.87 0.95 15.18
CA TRP A 96 -5.37 2.24 14.74
C TRP A 96 -6.03 3.39 15.49
N GLU A 97 -7.36 3.32 15.62
CA GLU A 97 -8.15 4.38 16.25
C GLU A 97 -8.01 4.44 17.77
N ASN A 98 -7.77 3.30 18.42
CA ASN A 98 -7.73 3.18 19.88
C ASN A 98 -6.30 3.06 20.44
N ARG A 99 -5.38 3.78 19.84
CA ARG A 99 -3.98 3.75 20.28
C ARG A 99 -3.81 4.45 21.61
N PRO A 100 -3.10 3.83 22.57
CA PRO A 100 -2.77 4.48 23.84
C PRO A 100 -1.72 5.58 23.68
N PHE A 101 -0.86 5.48 22.66
CA PHE A 101 0.19 6.45 22.38
C PHE A 101 0.13 6.93 20.95
N LYS A 102 0.40 8.22 20.75
CA LYS A 102 0.52 8.83 19.42
C LYS A 102 1.98 8.81 18.98
N THR A 103 2.35 7.82 18.19
CA THR A 103 3.70 7.73 17.63
C THR A 103 3.89 8.79 16.54
N PRO A 104 5.14 9.15 16.19
CA PRO A 104 5.38 10.04 15.06
C PRO A 104 4.75 9.54 13.77
N PHE A 105 4.78 8.24 13.51
CA PHE A 105 4.12 7.65 12.34
C PHE A 105 2.62 7.93 12.34
N TYR A 106 1.96 7.70 13.48
CA TYR A 106 0.52 7.98 13.63
C TYR A 106 0.22 9.44 13.32
N VAL A 107 0.96 10.36 13.93
CA VAL A 107 0.76 11.79 13.76
C VAL A 107 0.95 12.19 12.28
N ASN A 108 1.98 11.68 11.64
CA ASN A 108 2.25 11.98 10.24
C ASN A 108 1.13 11.48 9.32
N VAL A 109 0.63 10.27 9.55
CA VAL A 109 -0.47 9.73 8.75
C VAL A 109 -1.75 10.54 8.94
N VAL A 110 -2.07 10.92 10.18
CA VAL A 110 -3.27 11.73 10.46
C VAL A 110 -3.18 13.09 9.78
N ASN A 111 -2.00 13.72 9.81
CA ASN A 111 -1.82 15.07 9.28
C ASN A 111 -1.62 15.11 7.77
N GLU A 112 -0.95 14.12 7.20
CA GLU A 112 -0.49 14.15 5.81
C GLU A 112 -1.10 13.07 4.92
N GLY A 113 -1.65 12.02 5.52
CA GLY A 113 -2.17 10.86 4.78
C GLY A 113 -3.28 11.23 3.80
N ILE A 114 -3.27 10.58 2.65
CA ILE A 114 -4.29 10.76 1.61
C ILE A 114 -5.09 9.47 1.48
N VAL A 115 -6.38 9.56 1.71
CA VAL A 115 -7.29 8.40 1.56
C VAL A 115 -7.53 8.16 0.08
N LEU A 116 -7.28 6.94 -0.34
CA LEU A 116 -7.49 6.52 -1.73
C LEU A 116 -8.92 6.05 -1.99
#